data_73900279b2dbd415037b01e11e368b27
#
_entry.id   73900279b2dbd415037b01e11e368b27
#
_cell.length_a   1.000
_cell.length_b   1.000
_cell.length_c   1.000
_cell.angle_alpha   90.00
_cell.angle_beta   90.00
_cell.angle_gamma   90.00
#
_symmetry.space_group_name_H-M   'P 1'
#
loop_
_entity.id
_entity.type
_entity.pdbx_description
1 polymer ?
#
loop_
_entity_poly.entity_id
_entity_poly.type
_entity_poly.pdbx_seq_one_letter_code
_entity_poly.pdbx_strand_id
1 'polypeptide(L)'
;MKKLLTTIALFASVFLTAQTDQKIYDIINAVSADRIKADIKTLTEFGTRNTFSDTISNTRGIGAARRWIKSEFESISKDCNNCISTFYQKDLVTKKGNRRVPHDAWIVNVVAVQKGTKYPNRYNYYSL
;
A
#
# COMPACT_ATOMS: atom_id res chain seq x y z
N MET A 1 15.07 56.50 -1.48
CA MET A 1 15.61 55.18 -1.15
C MET A 1 14.64 54.33 -0.33
N LYS A 2 14.06 54.81 0.81
CA LYS A 2 13.14 54.01 1.64
C LYS A 2 11.87 53.54 0.88
N LYS A 3 11.26 54.40 0.05
CA LYS A 3 10.07 54.04 -0.75
C LYS A 3 10.36 53.00 -1.83
N LEU A 4 11.55 52.98 -2.40
CA LEU A 4 11.96 51.97 -3.38
C LEU A 4 12.19 50.64 -2.75
N LEU A 5 12.76 50.56 -1.55
CA LEU A 5 12.96 49.33 -0.79
C LEU A 5 11.63 48.68 -0.37
N THR A 6 10.63 49.50 0.06
CA THR A 6 9.30 49.00 0.40
C THR A 6 8.56 48.43 -0.82
N THR A 7 8.71 49.04 -1.99
CA THR A 7 8.09 48.55 -3.22
C THR A 7 8.72 47.20 -3.68
N ILE A 8 10.03 47.07 -3.55
CA ILE A 8 10.74 45.80 -3.89
C ILE A 8 10.33 44.71 -2.90
N ALA A 9 10.23 45.01 -1.60
CA ALA A 9 9.77 44.05 -0.59
C ALA A 9 8.33 43.57 -0.82
N LEU A 10 7.45 44.47 -1.27
CA LEU A 10 6.06 44.14 -1.60
C LEU A 10 5.95 43.26 -2.84
N PHE A 11 6.79 43.48 -3.85
CA PHE A 11 6.84 42.63 -5.04
C PHE A 11 7.46 41.25 -4.75
N ALA A 12 8.46 41.15 -3.87
CA ALA A 12 9.06 39.89 -3.48
C ALA A 12 8.07 38.95 -2.74
N SER A 13 7.11 39.49 -2.00
CA SER A 13 6.12 38.68 -1.27
C SER A 13 5.08 38.01 -2.18
N VAL A 14 4.89 38.47 -3.41
CA VAL A 14 3.94 37.89 -4.37
C VAL A 14 4.48 36.56 -4.97
N PHE A 15 5.79 36.33 -4.94
CA PHE A 15 6.41 35.11 -5.45
C PHE A 15 6.53 33.97 -4.40
N LEU A 16 6.11 34.21 -3.16
CA LEU A 16 6.06 33.17 -2.11
C LEU A 16 4.76 32.35 -2.18
N THR A 17 4.32 31.96 -3.36
CA THR A 17 3.34 30.89 -3.47
C THR A 17 4.04 29.60 -3.09
N ALA A 18 3.64 29.00 -1.98
CA ALA A 18 4.05 27.65 -1.67
C ALA A 18 3.78 26.77 -2.89
N GLN A 19 4.83 26.22 -3.48
CA GLN A 19 4.70 25.37 -4.67
C GLN A 19 3.98 24.10 -4.23
N THR A 20 2.68 24.13 -4.36
CA THR A 20 1.85 22.95 -4.18
C THR A 20 2.04 22.09 -5.42
N ASP A 21 2.67 20.93 -5.27
CA ASP A 21 2.83 20.02 -6.41
C ASP A 21 1.47 19.48 -6.82
N GLN A 22 0.97 19.91 -7.99
CA GLN A 22 -0.31 19.49 -8.53
C GLN A 22 -0.42 17.95 -8.61
N LYS A 23 0.69 17.25 -8.87
CA LYS A 23 0.72 15.79 -8.92
C LYS A 23 0.35 15.13 -7.59
N ILE A 24 0.68 15.77 -6.46
CA ILE A 24 0.31 15.27 -5.14
C ILE A 24 -1.21 15.39 -4.96
N TYR A 25 -1.81 16.50 -5.38
CA TYR A 25 -3.26 16.66 -5.35
C TYR A 25 -3.97 15.69 -6.28
N ASP A 26 -3.43 15.44 -7.46
CA ASP A 26 -3.99 14.48 -8.40
C ASP A 26 -4.01 13.07 -7.78
N ILE A 27 -2.95 12.68 -7.07
CA ILE A 27 -2.90 11.41 -6.33
C ILE A 27 -3.95 11.38 -5.22
N ILE A 28 -4.05 12.45 -4.42
CA ILE A 28 -5.01 12.53 -3.32
C ILE A 28 -6.46 12.45 -3.86
N ASN A 29 -6.75 13.17 -4.94
CA ASN A 29 -8.07 13.20 -5.56
C ASN A 29 -8.42 11.89 -6.28
N ALA A 30 -7.43 11.10 -6.66
CA ALA A 30 -7.64 9.77 -7.24
C ALA A 30 -8.02 8.70 -6.22
N VAL A 31 -7.89 8.98 -4.90
CA VAL A 31 -8.30 8.04 -3.84
C VAL A 31 -9.83 7.94 -3.82
N SER A 32 -10.35 6.74 -4.03
CA SER A 32 -11.78 6.45 -4.02
C SER A 32 -12.21 5.85 -2.69
N ALA A 33 -13.03 6.60 -1.93
CA ALA A 33 -13.64 6.10 -0.70
C ALA A 33 -14.57 4.89 -0.96
N ASP A 34 -15.28 4.89 -2.08
CA ASP A 34 -16.17 3.79 -2.44
C ASP A 34 -15.39 2.51 -2.76
N ARG A 35 -14.24 2.64 -3.44
CA ARG A 35 -13.35 1.50 -3.67
C ARG A 35 -12.81 0.94 -2.35
N ILE A 36 -12.32 1.78 -1.45
CA ILE A 36 -11.85 1.37 -0.13
C ILE A 36 -12.96 0.64 0.64
N LYS A 37 -14.19 1.19 0.62
CA LYS A 37 -15.35 0.56 1.27
C LYS A 37 -15.66 -0.82 0.68
N ALA A 38 -15.62 -0.97 -0.64
CA ALA A 38 -15.83 -2.24 -1.31
C ALA A 38 -14.76 -3.27 -0.93
N ASP A 39 -13.50 -2.87 -0.89
CA ASP A 39 -12.38 -3.73 -0.54
C ASP A 39 -12.47 -4.20 0.93
N ILE A 40 -12.84 -3.29 1.86
CA ILE A 40 -13.08 -3.63 3.26
C ILE A 40 -14.23 -4.64 3.37
N LYS A 41 -15.33 -4.41 2.64
CA LYS A 41 -16.47 -5.33 2.63
C LYS A 41 -16.04 -6.72 2.17
N THR A 42 -15.37 -6.83 1.04
CA THR A 42 -14.85 -8.11 0.52
C THR A 42 -13.94 -8.79 1.53
N LEU A 43 -13.02 -8.05 2.15
CA LEU A 43 -12.13 -8.59 3.18
C LEU A 43 -12.88 -9.08 4.42
N THR A 44 -14.01 -8.49 4.79
CA THR A 44 -14.83 -8.93 5.90
C THR A 44 -15.65 -10.19 5.58
N GLU A 45 -16.02 -10.39 4.33
CA GLU A 45 -16.76 -11.56 3.85
C GLU A 45 -15.97 -12.87 3.95
N PHE A 46 -14.62 -12.80 3.94
CA PHE A 46 -13.78 -13.98 4.24
C PHE A 46 -13.87 -14.46 5.69
N GLY A 47 -14.57 -13.76 6.56
CA GLY A 47 -14.70 -14.07 7.97
C GLY A 47 -13.40 -13.82 8.74
N THR A 48 -12.92 -14.82 9.47
CA THR A 48 -11.66 -14.67 10.21
C THR A 48 -10.45 -14.67 9.28
N ARG A 49 -9.52 -13.72 9.49
CA ARG A 49 -8.22 -13.62 8.80
C ARG A 49 -7.06 -13.91 9.74
N ASN A 50 -7.34 -14.66 10.79
CA ASN A 50 -6.30 -15.11 11.70
C ASN A 50 -5.28 -15.99 10.96
N THR A 51 -4.00 -15.86 11.27
CA THR A 51 -2.90 -16.61 10.66
C THR A 51 -3.11 -18.14 10.71
N PHE A 52 -3.79 -18.62 11.74
CA PHE A 52 -4.09 -20.05 11.94
C PHE A 52 -5.46 -20.46 11.39
N SER A 53 -6.16 -19.58 10.67
CA SER A 53 -7.42 -19.91 10.03
C SER A 53 -7.20 -20.69 8.73
N ASP A 54 -8.30 -21.10 8.09
CA ASP A 54 -8.28 -21.89 6.87
C ASP A 54 -7.42 -21.25 5.78
N THR A 55 -6.48 -22.03 5.25
CA THR A 55 -5.57 -21.63 4.16
C THR A 55 -5.96 -22.22 2.80
N ILE A 56 -6.90 -23.18 2.76
CA ILE A 56 -7.26 -23.96 1.58
C ILE A 56 -8.54 -23.41 0.93
N SER A 57 -9.57 -23.09 1.73
CA SER A 57 -10.85 -22.57 1.24
C SER A 57 -10.67 -21.36 0.30
N ASN A 58 -11.45 -21.32 -0.77
CA ASN A 58 -11.46 -20.19 -1.72
C ASN A 58 -12.35 -19.04 -1.25
N THR A 59 -13.22 -19.26 -0.27
CA THR A 59 -14.23 -18.28 0.16
C THR A 59 -14.08 -17.83 1.60
N ARG A 60 -13.23 -18.50 2.41
CA ARG A 60 -13.06 -18.19 3.83
C ARG A 60 -11.61 -18.29 4.29
N GLY A 61 -11.34 -17.59 5.41
CA GLY A 61 -10.07 -17.66 6.09
C GLY A 61 -8.95 -16.86 5.44
N ILE A 62 -7.76 -16.98 6.03
CA ILE A 62 -6.58 -16.21 5.61
C ILE A 62 -6.11 -16.59 4.20
N GLY A 63 -6.33 -17.85 3.79
CA GLY A 63 -5.96 -18.31 2.45
C GLY A 63 -6.75 -17.61 1.36
N ALA A 64 -8.06 -17.50 1.49
CA ALA A 64 -8.93 -16.78 0.57
C ALA A 64 -8.56 -15.29 0.49
N ALA A 65 -8.37 -14.65 1.64
CA ALA A 65 -7.98 -13.25 1.70
C ALA A 65 -6.64 -12.97 1.00
N ARG A 66 -5.62 -13.82 1.20
CA ARG A 66 -4.31 -13.67 0.54
C ARG A 66 -4.41 -13.80 -0.97
N ARG A 67 -5.18 -14.77 -1.47
CA ARG A 67 -5.39 -14.95 -2.91
C ARG A 67 -6.11 -13.77 -3.53
N TRP A 68 -7.14 -13.28 -2.86
CA TRP A 68 -7.87 -12.10 -3.31
C TRP A 68 -6.97 -10.85 -3.35
N ILE A 69 -6.22 -10.54 -2.28
CA ILE A 69 -5.29 -9.40 -2.26
C ILE A 69 -4.27 -9.52 -3.40
N LYS A 70 -3.73 -10.72 -3.63
CA LYS A 70 -2.78 -10.94 -4.72
C LYS A 70 -3.42 -10.67 -6.08
N SER A 71 -4.65 -11.14 -6.30
CA SER A 71 -5.36 -10.91 -7.57
C SER A 71 -5.70 -9.43 -7.80
N GLU A 72 -5.99 -8.66 -6.74
CA GLU A 72 -6.18 -7.21 -6.84
C GLU A 72 -4.89 -6.51 -7.29
N PHE A 73 -3.74 -6.84 -6.71
CA PHE A 73 -2.46 -6.29 -7.14
C PHE A 73 -2.10 -6.70 -8.58
N GLU A 74 -2.42 -7.92 -8.98
CA GLU A 74 -2.22 -8.39 -10.36
C GLU A 74 -3.13 -7.66 -11.35
N SER A 75 -4.36 -7.34 -10.95
CA SER A 75 -5.28 -6.51 -11.75
C SER A 75 -4.73 -5.10 -11.94
N ILE A 76 -4.34 -4.44 -10.84
CA ILE A 76 -3.71 -3.11 -10.89
C ILE A 76 -2.44 -3.14 -11.75
N SER A 77 -1.64 -4.21 -11.67
CA SER A 77 -0.44 -4.36 -12.48
C SER A 77 -0.74 -4.39 -13.98
N LYS A 78 -1.81 -5.07 -14.38
CA LYS A 78 -2.25 -5.10 -15.79
C LYS A 78 -2.62 -3.71 -16.30
N ASP A 79 -3.33 -2.92 -15.47
CA ASP A 79 -3.77 -1.57 -15.83
C ASP A 79 -2.60 -0.59 -16.03
N CYS A 80 -1.45 -0.86 -15.42
CA CYS A 80 -0.23 -0.08 -15.55
C CYS A 80 0.87 -0.76 -16.39
N ASN A 81 0.50 -1.62 -17.31
CA ASN A 81 1.44 -2.31 -18.21
C ASN A 81 2.49 -3.16 -17.46
N ASN A 82 2.02 -3.94 -16.48
CA ASN A 82 2.82 -4.82 -15.62
C ASN A 82 3.88 -4.07 -14.77
N CYS A 83 3.51 -2.88 -14.28
CA CYS A 83 4.40 -2.05 -13.47
C CYS A 83 4.65 -2.60 -12.06
N ILE A 84 3.85 -3.57 -11.58
CA ILE A 84 3.93 -4.15 -10.25
C ILE A 84 4.29 -5.63 -10.35
N SER A 85 5.28 -6.07 -9.58
CA SER A 85 5.58 -7.49 -9.36
C SER A 85 4.95 -7.95 -8.05
N THR A 86 4.20 -9.07 -8.07
CA THR A 86 3.54 -9.61 -6.88
C THR A 86 4.07 -10.99 -6.53
N PHE A 87 4.29 -11.24 -5.24
CA PHE A 87 4.72 -12.55 -4.75
C PHE A 87 4.27 -12.79 -3.30
N TYR A 88 4.40 -14.04 -2.84
CA TYR A 88 4.22 -14.38 -1.45
C TYR A 88 5.57 -14.48 -0.74
N GLN A 89 5.77 -13.69 0.30
CA GLN A 89 6.83 -13.89 1.27
C GLN A 89 6.30 -14.87 2.33
N LYS A 90 7.07 -15.92 2.64
CA LYS A 90 6.66 -16.99 3.54
C LYS A 90 7.72 -17.27 4.59
N ASP A 91 7.31 -17.29 5.85
CA ASP A 91 8.14 -17.66 6.99
C ASP A 91 7.44 -18.75 7.82
N LEU A 92 8.17 -19.81 8.16
CA LEU A 92 7.66 -20.89 8.99
C LEU A 92 7.81 -20.53 10.46
N VAL A 93 6.71 -20.45 11.17
CA VAL A 93 6.68 -20.30 12.63
C VAL A 93 6.34 -21.63 13.25
N THR A 94 7.21 -22.11 14.14
CA THR A 94 7.04 -23.39 14.80
C THR A 94 6.49 -23.23 16.20
N LYS A 95 5.68 -24.22 16.63
CA LYS A 95 5.16 -24.32 17.98
C LYS A 95 6.26 -24.50 19.03
N LYS A 96 7.41 -25.07 18.65
CA LYS A 96 8.51 -25.42 19.57
C LYS A 96 8.96 -24.21 20.37
N GLY A 97 8.72 -24.24 21.69
CA GLY A 97 9.14 -23.18 22.62
C GLY A 97 8.22 -21.94 22.63
N ASN A 98 7.16 -21.90 21.85
CA ASN A 98 6.27 -20.74 21.78
C ASN A 98 4.81 -21.12 22.17
N ARG A 99 4.38 -20.72 23.39
CA ARG A 99 3.05 -20.98 23.90
C ARG A 99 1.93 -20.29 23.12
N ARG A 100 2.23 -19.23 22.36
CA ARG A 100 1.26 -18.46 21.57
C ARG A 100 0.99 -19.07 20.21
N VAL A 101 1.82 -20.04 19.77
CA VAL A 101 1.70 -20.73 18.50
C VAL A 101 1.06 -22.09 18.73
N PRO A 102 -0.20 -22.31 18.33
CA PRO A 102 -0.93 -23.56 18.60
C PRO A 102 -0.39 -24.75 17.83
N HIS A 103 0.12 -24.54 16.62
CA HIS A 103 0.75 -25.52 15.72
C HIS A 103 1.67 -24.81 14.76
N ASP A 104 2.55 -25.54 14.10
CA ASP A 104 3.41 -24.98 13.06
C ASP A 104 2.57 -24.38 11.93
N ALA A 105 2.90 -23.16 11.53
CA ALA A 105 2.16 -22.45 10.51
C ALA A 105 3.08 -21.56 9.65
N TRP A 106 2.73 -21.43 8.38
CA TRP A 106 3.34 -20.46 7.50
C TRP A 106 2.70 -19.09 7.70
N ILE A 107 3.50 -18.11 8.11
CA ILE A 107 3.14 -16.71 7.99
C ILE A 107 3.41 -16.32 6.54
N VAL A 108 2.37 -15.82 5.88
CA VAL A 108 2.46 -15.47 4.45
C VAL A 108 2.00 -14.04 4.28
N ASN A 109 2.88 -13.20 3.78
CA ASN A 109 2.59 -11.84 3.35
C ASN A 109 2.39 -11.80 1.83
N VAL A 110 1.43 -11.01 1.38
CA VAL A 110 1.29 -10.66 -0.04
C VAL A 110 2.11 -9.40 -0.26
N VAL A 111 3.09 -9.48 -1.14
CA VAL A 111 4.00 -8.37 -1.42
C VAL A 111 3.79 -7.90 -2.85
N ALA A 112 3.64 -6.59 -3.01
CA ALA A 112 3.61 -5.91 -4.30
C ALA A 112 4.78 -4.92 -4.38
N VAL A 113 5.58 -5.01 -5.44
CA VAL A 113 6.75 -4.16 -5.64
C VAL A 113 6.63 -3.41 -6.95
N GLN A 114 6.62 -2.09 -6.87
CA GLN A 114 6.75 -1.20 -8.03
C GLN A 114 8.16 -0.61 -8.04
N LYS A 115 8.91 -0.88 -9.10
CA LYS A 115 10.25 -0.29 -9.26
C LYS A 115 10.14 1.15 -9.74
N GLY A 116 10.91 2.03 -9.12
CA GLY A 116 11.05 3.42 -9.58
C GLY A 116 11.74 3.48 -10.94
N THR A 117 11.29 4.37 -11.82
CA THR A 117 11.88 4.55 -13.16
C THR A 117 13.22 5.27 -13.10
N LYS A 118 13.35 6.27 -12.23
CA LYS A 118 14.57 7.10 -12.12
C LYS A 118 15.63 6.46 -11.22
N TYR A 119 15.20 5.80 -10.14
CA TYR A 119 16.07 5.17 -9.14
C TYR A 119 15.55 3.78 -8.76
N PRO A 120 15.66 2.77 -9.65
CA PRO A 120 15.02 1.47 -9.47
C PRO A 120 15.53 0.67 -8.25
N ASN A 121 16.69 1.03 -7.72
CA ASN A 121 17.30 0.38 -6.55
C ASN A 121 17.08 1.14 -5.24
N ARG A 122 16.28 2.23 -5.24
CA ARG A 122 15.89 2.94 -4.02
C ARG A 122 14.50 2.47 -3.60
N TYR A 123 14.40 1.92 -2.39
CA TYR A 123 13.15 1.49 -1.79
C TYR A 123 12.85 2.35 -0.58
N ASN A 124 11.61 2.83 -0.49
CA ASN A 124 11.08 3.41 0.73
C ASN A 124 10.35 2.29 1.49
N TYR A 125 10.80 1.97 2.69
CA TYR A 125 10.12 1.04 3.57
C TYR A 125 9.20 1.84 4.48
N TYR A 126 7.91 1.55 4.42
CA TYR A 126 6.96 1.99 5.42
C TYR A 126 6.59 0.77 6.25
N SER A 127 7.04 0.73 7.52
CA SER A 127 6.52 -0.20 8.52
C SER A 127 5.31 0.45 9.17
N LEU A 128 4.18 -0.21 9.13
CA LEU A 128 3.01 0.12 9.95
C LEU A 128 3.16 -0.49 11.34
#